data_f28b19e66d96106fb5e8055d126296fe
#
_entry.id   f28b19e66d96106fb5e8055d126296fe
#
_cell.length_a   1.000
_cell.length_b   1.000
_cell.length_c   1.000
_cell.angle_alpha   90.00
_cell.angle_beta   90.00
_cell.angle_gamma   90.00
#
_symmetry.space_group_name_H-M   'P 1'
#
loop_
_entity.id
_entity.type
_entity.pdbx_description
1 polymer ?
#
loop_
_entity_poly.entity_id
_entity_poly.type
_entity_poly.pdbx_seq_one_letter_code
_entity_poly.pdbx_strand_id
1 'polypeptide(L)'
;LGKSVLNAVNNVNTIINTSLKNIDSGKQKKIDQTLLNLDGTDNKKKLGANALLAVSLAIAKAEAISKKKELYQYLGKKFILPKPLMNIINGGAHADNNLKIQEFMIRPDSAKNFMDAIEKGFLVIQNLKKILKSRNFLINVGDEGGFAPSISSNEEALDLIIEAIEKSKLKPGVD
;
A
#
# COMPACT_ATOMS: atom_id res chain seq x y z
N LEU A 1 -11.58 12.19 6.77
CA LEU A 1 -11.37 13.16 7.86
C LEU A 1 -11.94 14.56 7.53
N GLY A 2 -12.77 14.69 6.51
CA GLY A 2 -13.51 15.93 6.17
C GLY A 2 -12.66 17.12 5.73
N LYS A 3 -11.36 16.96 5.49
CA LYS A 3 -10.51 18.03 4.95
C LYS A 3 -10.76 18.16 3.46
N SER A 4 -11.07 19.38 3.00
CA SER A 4 -11.24 19.68 1.59
C SER A 4 -9.92 19.53 0.83
N VAL A 5 -10.00 19.13 -0.45
CA VAL A 5 -8.89 19.09 -1.41
C VAL A 5 -9.03 20.14 -2.52
N LEU A 6 -9.82 21.18 -2.29
CA LEU A 6 -10.14 22.19 -3.31
C LEU A 6 -8.89 22.90 -3.85
N ASN A 7 -7.88 23.16 -3.03
CA ASN A 7 -6.63 23.75 -3.50
C ASN A 7 -5.92 22.84 -4.52
N ALA A 8 -5.86 21.52 -4.25
CA ALA A 8 -5.28 20.57 -5.19
C ALA A 8 -6.06 20.52 -6.50
N VAL A 9 -7.39 20.48 -6.42
CA VAL A 9 -8.28 20.54 -7.61
C VAL A 9 -8.05 21.82 -8.41
N ASN A 10 -7.98 22.96 -7.74
CA ASN A 10 -7.72 24.24 -8.41
C ASN A 10 -6.35 24.25 -9.10
N ASN A 11 -5.29 23.76 -8.43
CA ASN A 11 -3.95 23.66 -9.01
C ASN A 11 -3.95 22.79 -10.27
N VAL A 12 -4.68 21.65 -10.25
CA VAL A 12 -4.82 20.79 -11.44
C VAL A 12 -5.52 21.52 -12.57
N ASN A 13 -6.66 22.17 -12.31
CA ASN A 13 -7.51 22.76 -13.34
C ASN A 13 -6.93 24.06 -13.93
N THR A 14 -6.03 24.71 -13.22
CA THR A 14 -5.43 26.00 -13.65
C THR A 14 -3.97 25.86 -14.03
N ILE A 15 -3.08 25.83 -13.04
CA ILE A 15 -1.63 25.92 -13.24
C ILE A 15 -1.11 24.70 -14.00
N ILE A 16 -1.46 23.48 -13.55
CA ILE A 16 -0.96 22.24 -14.14
C ILE A 16 -1.55 22.04 -15.54
N ASN A 17 -2.86 22.21 -15.69
CA ASN A 17 -3.53 22.10 -16.99
C ASN A 17 -2.92 23.03 -18.04
N THR A 18 -2.68 24.30 -17.68
CA THR A 18 -2.07 25.27 -18.60
C THR A 18 -0.66 24.88 -19.02
N SER A 19 0.14 24.37 -18.07
CA SER A 19 1.55 24.01 -18.32
C SER A 19 1.73 22.73 -19.13
N LEU A 20 0.74 21.85 -19.14
CA LEU A 20 0.79 20.58 -19.88
C LEU A 20 0.13 20.65 -21.26
N LYS A 21 -0.52 21.77 -21.62
CA LYS A 21 -1.10 21.95 -22.95
C LYS A 21 -0.04 21.72 -24.04
N ASN A 22 -0.42 20.97 -25.07
CA ASN A 22 0.42 20.62 -26.20
C ASN A 22 1.66 19.75 -25.88
N ILE A 23 1.74 19.15 -24.70
CA ILE A 23 2.72 18.12 -24.41
C ILE A 23 2.11 16.77 -24.81
N ASP A 24 2.85 16.01 -25.62
CA ASP A 24 2.48 14.67 -26.05
C ASP A 24 2.41 13.72 -24.81
N SER A 25 1.28 13.05 -24.64
CA SER A 25 1.02 12.12 -23.53
C SER A 25 1.97 10.94 -23.49
N GLY A 26 2.53 10.54 -24.63
CA GLY A 26 3.55 9.49 -24.70
C GLY A 26 4.91 9.85 -24.09
N LYS A 27 5.11 11.12 -23.73
CA LYS A 27 6.36 11.61 -23.16
C LYS A 27 6.31 11.71 -21.63
N GLN A 28 5.94 10.61 -20.94
CA GLN A 28 5.76 10.59 -19.47
C GLN A 28 6.90 11.25 -18.69
N LYS A 29 8.15 10.93 -18.99
CA LYS A 29 9.29 11.56 -18.32
C LYS A 29 9.34 13.08 -18.45
N LYS A 30 8.95 13.62 -19.62
CA LYS A 30 8.88 15.07 -19.84
C LYS A 30 7.74 15.67 -19.04
N ILE A 31 6.59 14.99 -18.99
CA ILE A 31 5.43 15.40 -18.19
C ILE A 31 5.81 15.48 -16.72
N ASP A 32 6.38 14.41 -16.18
CA ASP A 32 6.75 14.34 -14.77
C ASP A 32 7.79 15.40 -14.42
N GLN A 33 8.79 15.61 -15.27
CA GLN A 33 9.79 16.67 -15.07
C GLN A 33 9.15 18.07 -15.12
N THR A 34 8.19 18.28 -16.01
CA THR A 34 7.46 19.56 -16.08
C THR A 34 6.68 19.79 -14.77
N LEU A 35 5.99 18.77 -14.26
CA LEU A 35 5.27 18.84 -12.99
C LEU A 35 6.21 19.15 -11.81
N LEU A 36 7.36 18.48 -11.74
CA LEU A 36 8.37 18.72 -10.71
C LEU A 36 8.93 20.14 -10.76
N ASN A 37 9.27 20.63 -11.95
CA ASN A 37 9.79 21.98 -12.15
C ASN A 37 8.73 23.04 -11.81
N LEU A 38 7.46 22.77 -12.10
CA LEU A 38 6.36 23.68 -11.82
C LEU A 38 6.12 23.87 -10.32
N ASP A 39 6.24 22.82 -9.56
CA ASP A 39 6.23 22.88 -8.09
C ASP A 39 7.52 23.54 -7.57
N GLY A 40 8.68 23.09 -8.01
CA GLY A 40 9.99 23.64 -7.68
C GLY A 40 10.41 23.47 -6.21
N THR A 41 9.68 22.68 -5.42
CA THR A 41 10.04 22.39 -4.01
C THR A 41 10.40 20.93 -3.82
N ASP A 42 11.35 20.63 -2.92
CA ASP A 42 11.80 19.26 -2.66
C ASP A 42 10.66 18.33 -2.20
N ASN A 43 9.77 18.85 -1.37
CA ASN A 43 8.67 18.10 -0.76
C ASN A 43 7.30 18.28 -1.46
N LYS A 44 7.28 18.90 -2.65
CA LYS A 44 6.06 19.12 -3.47
C LYS A 44 4.96 19.91 -2.74
N LYS A 45 5.34 20.83 -1.85
CA LYS A 45 4.39 21.58 -1.00
C LYS A 45 3.68 22.72 -1.72
N LYS A 46 4.20 23.24 -2.85
CA LYS A 46 3.64 24.39 -3.55
C LYS A 46 2.33 24.04 -4.26
N LEU A 47 2.32 22.97 -5.05
CA LEU A 47 1.15 22.49 -5.78
C LEU A 47 0.45 21.31 -5.09
N GLY A 48 1.18 20.58 -4.27
CA GLY A 48 0.74 19.39 -3.57
C GLY A 48 1.13 18.10 -4.28
N ALA A 49 1.79 17.18 -3.57
CA ALA A 49 2.19 15.89 -4.11
C ALA A 49 0.99 15.08 -4.64
N ASN A 50 -0.17 15.19 -3.98
CA ASN A 50 -1.43 14.57 -4.41
C ASN A 50 -1.90 15.10 -5.79
N ALA A 51 -1.82 16.41 -6.04
CA ALA A 51 -2.19 16.99 -7.33
C ALA A 51 -1.23 16.53 -8.44
N LEU A 52 0.08 16.59 -8.19
CA LEU A 52 1.09 16.17 -9.17
C LEU A 52 0.96 14.68 -9.51
N LEU A 53 0.85 13.81 -8.50
CA LEU A 53 0.73 12.37 -8.69
C LEU A 53 -0.57 12.00 -9.42
N ALA A 54 -1.69 12.63 -9.07
CA ALA A 54 -2.98 12.38 -9.72
C ALA A 54 -2.89 12.63 -11.22
N VAL A 55 -2.26 13.75 -11.65
CA VAL A 55 -2.10 14.09 -13.06
C VAL A 55 -1.13 13.14 -13.77
N SER A 56 0.04 12.84 -13.17
CA SER A 56 1.02 11.90 -13.71
C SER A 56 0.40 10.53 -13.97
N LEU A 57 -0.33 9.98 -12.99
CA LEU A 57 -1.01 8.69 -13.13
C LEU A 57 -2.14 8.71 -14.15
N ALA A 58 -2.93 9.79 -14.20
CA ALA A 58 -4.03 9.92 -15.17
C ALA A 58 -3.51 9.91 -16.60
N ILE A 59 -2.42 10.62 -16.88
CA ILE A 59 -1.80 10.66 -18.21
C ILE A 59 -1.21 9.29 -18.57
N ALA A 60 -0.49 8.64 -17.66
CA ALA A 60 0.03 7.29 -17.88
C ALA A 60 -1.07 6.29 -18.21
N LYS A 61 -2.20 6.34 -17.50
CA LYS A 61 -3.37 5.50 -17.78
C LYS A 61 -4.00 5.81 -19.14
N ALA A 62 -4.18 7.08 -19.46
CA ALA A 62 -4.73 7.49 -20.74
C ALA A 62 -3.86 7.03 -21.93
N GLU A 63 -2.55 7.15 -21.80
CA GLU A 63 -1.60 6.69 -22.81
C GLU A 63 -1.57 5.16 -22.94
N ALA A 64 -1.65 4.42 -21.83
CA ALA A 64 -1.77 2.97 -21.85
C ALA A 64 -3.02 2.53 -22.63
N ILE A 65 -4.17 3.15 -22.35
CA ILE A 65 -5.44 2.88 -23.05
C ILE A 65 -5.31 3.22 -24.54
N SER A 66 -4.76 4.38 -24.89
CA SER A 66 -4.50 4.77 -26.29
C SER A 66 -3.69 3.74 -27.06
N LYS A 67 -2.73 3.10 -26.38
CA LYS A 67 -1.89 2.01 -26.93
C LYS A 67 -2.50 0.62 -26.81
N LYS A 68 -3.73 0.51 -26.33
CA LYS A 68 -4.42 -0.78 -26.08
C LYS A 68 -3.59 -1.72 -25.19
N LYS A 69 -2.99 -1.15 -24.12
CA LYS A 69 -2.18 -1.86 -23.13
C LYS A 69 -2.74 -1.68 -21.73
N GLU A 70 -2.57 -2.68 -20.89
CA GLU A 70 -2.71 -2.50 -19.45
C GLU A 70 -1.62 -1.57 -18.92
N LEU A 71 -1.92 -0.85 -17.83
CA LEU A 71 -0.98 0.13 -17.28
C LEU A 71 0.39 -0.48 -16.95
N TYR A 72 0.41 -1.69 -16.37
CA TYR A 72 1.66 -2.37 -16.03
C TYR A 72 2.48 -2.72 -17.29
N GLN A 73 1.83 -3.04 -18.41
CA GLN A 73 2.48 -3.30 -19.70
C GLN A 73 3.05 -2.03 -20.34
N TYR A 74 2.41 -0.89 -20.08
CA TYR A 74 2.90 0.40 -20.53
C TYR A 74 4.11 0.85 -19.71
N LEU A 75 4.08 0.66 -18.40
CA LEU A 75 5.13 1.11 -17.48
C LEU A 75 6.36 0.21 -17.47
N GLY A 76 6.24 -1.07 -17.79
CA GLY A 76 7.33 -2.03 -17.66
C GLY A 76 7.43 -3.04 -18.81
N LYS A 77 8.56 -3.74 -18.83
CA LYS A 77 8.85 -4.83 -19.79
C LYS A 77 8.94 -6.20 -19.11
N LYS A 78 9.11 -6.25 -17.81
CA LYS A 78 9.16 -7.49 -17.03
C LYS A 78 7.95 -7.53 -16.10
N PHE A 79 7.19 -8.62 -16.20
CA PHE A 79 5.94 -8.78 -15.46
C PHE A 79 6.12 -9.89 -14.41
N ILE A 80 6.49 -9.46 -13.22
CA ILE A 80 6.67 -10.35 -12.08
C ILE A 80 5.80 -9.80 -10.94
N LEU A 81 4.88 -10.63 -10.45
CA LEU A 81 4.16 -10.31 -9.23
C LEU A 81 5.15 -10.38 -8.05
N PRO A 82 5.25 -9.33 -7.23
CA PRO A 82 6.09 -9.36 -6.05
C PRO A 82 5.54 -10.33 -5.01
N LYS A 83 6.40 -10.81 -4.11
CA LYS A 83 5.93 -11.49 -2.90
C LYS A 83 5.15 -10.48 -2.06
N PRO A 84 3.90 -10.80 -1.66
CA PRO A 84 3.09 -9.85 -0.92
C PRO A 84 3.58 -9.68 0.51
N LEU A 85 3.62 -8.44 0.99
CA LEU A 85 3.69 -8.10 2.40
C LEU A 85 2.25 -7.89 2.89
N MET A 86 1.82 -8.66 3.88
CA MET A 86 0.44 -8.67 4.35
C MET A 86 0.39 -8.20 5.80
N ASN A 87 -0.22 -7.03 6.05
CA ASN A 87 -0.44 -6.53 7.40
C ASN A 87 -1.52 -7.35 8.10
N ILE A 88 -1.19 -8.01 9.20
CA ILE A 88 -2.11 -8.90 9.93
C ILE A 88 -2.38 -8.46 11.37
N ILE A 89 -1.54 -7.59 11.95
CA ILE A 89 -1.81 -6.88 13.21
C ILE A 89 -1.51 -5.39 13.00
N ASN A 90 -2.46 -4.56 13.38
CA ASN A 90 -2.36 -3.10 13.33
C ASN A 90 -2.06 -2.52 14.71
N GLY A 91 -1.27 -1.45 14.72
CA GLY A 91 -1.00 -0.60 15.88
C GLY A 91 -0.75 0.84 15.46
N GLY A 92 -0.15 1.63 16.32
CA GLY A 92 0.18 3.03 16.04
C GLY A 92 -1.02 3.83 15.54
N ALA A 93 -0.87 4.52 14.41
CA ALA A 93 -1.94 5.33 13.82
C ALA A 93 -3.05 4.50 13.13
N HIS A 94 -2.83 3.20 12.89
CA HIS A 94 -3.81 2.32 12.22
C HIS A 94 -4.79 1.63 13.16
N ALA A 95 -4.59 1.74 14.48
CA ALA A 95 -5.47 1.12 15.47
C ALA A 95 -5.42 1.89 16.80
N ASP A 96 -6.57 1.96 17.48
CA ASP A 96 -6.66 2.51 18.83
C ASP A 96 -6.31 1.41 19.85
N ASN A 97 -5.00 1.17 20.00
CA ASN A 97 -4.44 0.21 20.94
C ASN A 97 -3.07 0.67 21.45
N ASN A 98 -2.44 -0.14 22.32
CA ASN A 98 -1.17 0.23 22.98
C ASN A 98 0.09 -0.04 22.11
N LEU A 99 -0.06 -0.61 20.92
CA LEU A 99 1.07 -0.92 20.05
C LEU A 99 1.65 0.35 19.42
N LYS A 100 2.97 0.49 19.48
CA LYS A 100 3.68 1.64 18.89
C LYS A 100 4.02 1.42 17.43
N ILE A 101 4.21 0.16 17.02
CA ILE A 101 4.47 -0.21 15.63
C ILE A 101 3.13 -0.23 14.88
N GLN A 102 3.09 0.41 13.73
CA GLN A 102 1.88 0.64 12.96
C GLN A 102 1.37 -0.61 12.25
N GLU A 103 2.30 -1.43 11.74
CA GLU A 103 2.00 -2.62 10.95
C GLU A 103 2.92 -3.78 11.32
N PHE A 104 2.31 -4.93 11.58
CA PHE A 104 3.03 -6.21 11.73
C PHE A 104 2.65 -7.09 10.55
N MET A 105 3.62 -7.31 9.66
CA MET A 105 3.40 -7.96 8.38
C MET A 105 4.02 -9.36 8.33
N ILE A 106 3.40 -10.22 7.53
CA ILE A 106 3.98 -11.48 7.08
C ILE A 106 4.34 -11.41 5.60
N ARG A 107 5.36 -12.17 5.21
CA ARG A 107 5.80 -12.32 3.82
C ARG A 107 6.07 -13.81 3.55
N PRO A 108 5.24 -14.48 2.75
CA PRO A 108 5.39 -15.91 2.44
C PRO A 108 6.56 -16.16 1.48
N ASP A 109 7.76 -16.30 2.00
CA ASP A 109 8.99 -16.37 1.19
C ASP A 109 9.18 -17.69 0.46
N SER A 110 8.69 -18.81 1.02
CA SER A 110 8.74 -20.13 0.38
C SER A 110 7.63 -20.35 -0.66
N ALA A 111 6.74 -19.37 -0.87
CA ALA A 111 5.63 -19.52 -1.81
C ALA A 111 6.13 -19.71 -3.26
N LYS A 112 5.58 -20.73 -3.93
CA LYS A 112 5.94 -21.10 -5.31
C LYS A 112 5.43 -20.10 -6.35
N ASN A 113 4.32 -19.44 -6.05
CA ASN A 113 3.67 -18.44 -6.88
C ASN A 113 2.80 -17.53 -6.02
N PHE A 114 2.17 -16.51 -6.62
CA PHE A 114 1.37 -15.53 -5.90
C PHE A 114 0.13 -16.15 -5.23
N MET A 115 -0.52 -17.14 -5.86
CA MET A 115 -1.69 -17.82 -5.28
C MET A 115 -1.30 -18.59 -4.03
N ASP A 116 -0.20 -19.35 -4.07
CA ASP A 116 0.35 -20.06 -2.90
C ASP A 116 0.71 -19.09 -1.76
N ALA A 117 1.23 -17.89 -2.11
CA ALA A 117 1.51 -16.86 -1.11
C ALA A 117 0.22 -16.36 -0.42
N ILE A 118 -0.84 -16.13 -1.18
CA ILE A 118 -2.15 -15.72 -0.63
C ILE A 118 -2.75 -16.83 0.24
N GLU A 119 -2.66 -18.09 -0.19
CA GLU A 119 -3.14 -19.23 0.59
C GLU A 119 -2.41 -19.37 1.94
N LYS A 120 -1.08 -19.29 1.93
CA LYS A 120 -0.27 -19.28 3.16
C LYS A 120 -0.66 -18.12 4.09
N GLY A 121 -0.78 -16.91 3.55
CA GLY A 121 -1.21 -15.75 4.31
C GLY A 121 -2.61 -15.93 4.91
N PHE A 122 -3.55 -16.49 4.14
CA PHE A 122 -4.88 -16.80 4.62
C PHE A 122 -4.86 -17.80 5.79
N LEU A 123 -4.06 -18.87 5.69
CA LEU A 123 -3.93 -19.86 6.78
C LEU A 123 -3.39 -19.21 8.06
N VAL A 124 -2.37 -18.38 7.95
CA VAL A 124 -1.78 -17.68 9.09
C VAL A 124 -2.79 -16.74 9.75
N ILE A 125 -3.50 -15.90 8.98
CA ILE A 125 -4.47 -14.96 9.55
C ILE A 125 -5.66 -15.68 10.19
N GLN A 126 -6.11 -16.82 9.66
CA GLN A 126 -7.17 -17.62 10.27
C GLN A 126 -6.71 -18.27 11.58
N ASN A 127 -5.47 -18.74 11.68
CA ASN A 127 -4.93 -19.27 12.92
C ASN A 127 -4.68 -18.15 13.94
N LEU A 128 -4.18 -16.99 13.52
CA LEU A 128 -4.07 -15.81 14.37
C LEU A 128 -5.43 -15.42 14.98
N LYS A 129 -6.49 -15.42 14.17
CA LYS A 129 -7.85 -15.16 14.65
C LYS A 129 -8.29 -16.13 15.76
N LYS A 130 -7.97 -17.43 15.59
CA LYS A 130 -8.29 -18.45 16.60
C LYS A 130 -7.49 -18.23 17.89
N ILE A 131 -6.20 -17.90 17.78
CA ILE A 131 -5.33 -17.60 18.92
C ILE A 131 -5.86 -16.39 19.69
N LEU A 132 -6.13 -15.29 19.01
CA LEU A 132 -6.66 -14.08 19.64
C LEU A 132 -7.96 -14.36 20.39
N LYS A 133 -8.89 -15.08 19.77
CA LYS A 133 -10.14 -15.49 20.43
C LYS A 133 -9.92 -16.37 21.66
N SER A 134 -9.02 -17.35 21.59
CA SER A 134 -8.74 -18.27 22.73
C SER A 134 -8.11 -17.55 23.92
N ARG A 135 -7.45 -16.41 23.67
CA ARG A 135 -6.86 -15.55 24.70
C ARG A 135 -7.76 -14.37 25.10
N ASN A 136 -9.03 -14.38 24.67
CA ASN A 136 -10.02 -13.32 24.91
C ASN A 136 -9.63 -11.94 24.38
N PHE A 137 -8.77 -11.86 23.35
CA PHE A 137 -8.49 -10.63 22.64
C PHE A 137 -9.59 -10.30 21.64
N LEU A 138 -9.79 -9.00 21.41
CA LEU A 138 -10.67 -8.51 20.37
C LEU A 138 -10.11 -8.86 18.98
N ILE A 139 -11.01 -9.18 18.06
CA ILE A 139 -10.70 -9.51 16.67
C ILE A 139 -11.22 -8.44 15.69
N ASN A 140 -11.47 -7.24 16.20
CA ASN A 140 -11.78 -6.09 15.36
C ASN A 140 -10.59 -5.81 14.46
N VAL A 141 -10.86 -5.30 13.26
CA VAL A 141 -9.82 -4.95 12.29
C VAL A 141 -9.52 -3.46 12.34
N GLY A 142 -8.27 -3.12 12.08
CA GLY A 142 -7.83 -1.74 11.88
C GLY A 142 -8.12 -1.25 10.45
N ASP A 143 -7.64 -0.07 10.13
CA ASP A 143 -7.90 0.62 8.86
C ASP A 143 -7.43 -0.19 7.62
N GLU A 144 -6.45 -1.07 7.77
CA GLU A 144 -5.88 -1.87 6.68
C GLU A 144 -6.23 -3.37 6.72
N GLY A 145 -7.21 -3.76 7.53
CA GLY A 145 -7.77 -5.11 7.53
C GLY A 145 -7.07 -6.11 8.46
N GLY A 146 -5.90 -5.83 9.02
CA GLY A 146 -5.28 -6.62 10.08
C GLY A 146 -6.02 -6.47 11.41
N PHE A 147 -5.90 -7.43 12.33
CA PHE A 147 -6.53 -7.35 13.65
C PHE A 147 -5.95 -6.20 14.47
N ALA A 148 -6.75 -5.62 15.34
CA ALA A 148 -6.37 -4.53 16.24
C ALA A 148 -6.55 -4.93 17.71
N PRO A 149 -5.87 -5.97 18.21
CA PRO A 149 -6.01 -6.41 19.59
C PRO A 149 -5.37 -5.40 20.56
N SER A 150 -5.95 -5.28 21.77
CA SER A 150 -5.33 -4.57 22.88
C SER A 150 -4.35 -5.50 23.57
N ILE A 151 -3.12 -5.57 23.10
CA ILE A 151 -2.03 -6.36 23.66
C ILE A 151 -0.97 -5.45 24.30
N SER A 152 -0.14 -6.02 25.16
CA SER A 152 0.69 -5.23 26.10
C SER A 152 1.97 -4.68 25.44
N SER A 153 2.51 -5.35 24.43
CA SER A 153 3.79 -4.99 23.80
C SER A 153 3.89 -5.38 22.33
N ASN A 154 4.88 -4.79 21.65
CA ASN A 154 5.19 -5.16 20.26
C ASN A 154 5.75 -6.60 20.18
N GLU A 155 6.47 -7.03 21.19
CA GLU A 155 7.03 -8.40 21.32
C GLU A 155 5.90 -9.41 21.38
N GLU A 156 4.86 -9.15 22.18
CA GLU A 156 3.68 -10.02 22.25
C GLU A 156 2.96 -10.13 20.89
N ALA A 157 2.91 -9.05 20.12
CA ALA A 157 2.37 -9.09 18.76
C ALA A 157 3.17 -10.05 17.85
N LEU A 158 4.50 -10.01 17.94
CA LEU A 158 5.37 -10.90 17.18
C LEU A 158 5.23 -12.36 17.63
N ASP A 159 5.14 -12.62 18.93
CA ASP A 159 4.93 -13.96 19.47
C ASP A 159 3.62 -14.58 19.00
N LEU A 160 2.54 -13.80 18.96
CA LEU A 160 1.25 -14.23 18.42
C LEU A 160 1.31 -14.59 16.94
N ILE A 161 2.08 -13.82 16.16
CA ILE A 161 2.29 -14.08 14.73
C ILE A 161 3.12 -15.36 14.54
N ILE A 162 4.20 -15.52 15.29
CA ILE A 162 5.04 -16.74 15.25
C ILE A 162 4.19 -17.97 15.57
N GLU A 163 3.41 -17.94 16.65
CA GLU A 163 2.49 -19.03 16.99
C GLU A 163 1.48 -19.33 15.87
N ALA A 164 0.96 -18.28 15.21
CA ALA A 164 0.03 -18.44 14.10
C ALA A 164 0.69 -19.10 12.87
N ILE A 165 1.94 -18.75 12.57
CA ILE A 165 2.72 -19.36 11.50
C ILE A 165 2.95 -20.84 11.80
N GLU A 166 3.38 -21.18 13.01
CA GLU A 166 3.62 -22.56 13.43
C GLU A 166 2.34 -23.42 13.41
N LYS A 167 1.21 -22.87 13.89
CA LYS A 167 -0.09 -23.54 13.80
C LYS A 167 -0.57 -23.73 12.37
N SER A 168 -0.06 -22.94 11.43
CA SER A 168 -0.30 -23.11 10.00
C SER A 168 0.60 -24.18 9.37
N LYS A 169 1.44 -24.87 10.17
CA LYS A 169 2.45 -25.84 9.73
C LYS A 169 3.51 -25.23 8.82
N LEU A 170 3.77 -23.94 9.02
CA LEU A 170 4.80 -23.17 8.36
C LEU A 170 5.93 -22.88 9.36
N LYS A 171 7.13 -22.60 8.84
CA LYS A 171 8.31 -22.34 9.67
C LYS A 171 8.65 -20.85 9.66
N PRO A 172 8.57 -20.15 10.82
CA PRO A 172 8.93 -18.75 10.92
C PRO A 172 10.36 -18.48 10.41
N GLY A 173 10.53 -17.40 9.63
CA GLY A 173 11.81 -17.01 9.05
C GLY A 173 12.28 -17.85 7.85
N VAL A 174 11.49 -18.83 7.40
CA VAL A 174 11.79 -19.69 6.24
C VAL A 174 10.65 -19.71 5.23
N ASP A 175 9.41 -19.83 5.70
CA ASP A 175 8.20 -19.94 4.88
C ASP A 175 7.51 -18.61 4.59
#